data_518a71c2f45e564990ae366707101b60
#
_entry.id   518a71c2f45e564990ae366707101b60
#
_cell.length_a   1.000
_cell.length_b   1.000
_cell.length_c   1.000
_cell.angle_alpha   90.00
_cell.angle_beta   90.00
_cell.angle_gamma   90.00
#
_symmetry.space_group_name_H-M   'P 1'
#
loop_
_entity.id
_entity.type
_entity.pdbx_description
1 polymer ?
#
loop_
_entity_poly.entity_id
_entity_poly.type
_entity_poly.pdbx_seq_one_letter_code
_entity_poly.pdbx_strand_id
1 'polypeptide(L)'
;MKIISLLPVIVLIVGCLPVHLPQSMSEPPENAASFPKLKERNRLLGALSPERTCYDVQRYDINIDIDVDKKYVKGYVDFTAVAVDDFTVLQVDLAKDMQLNGVYYLGNKLETTRKKDAVFVXFPKINRETMFSFRVHYEGKPRESSNPPWDGGFVWEKDRKGRPFVSVVCEGDGAGLWWPLKDHIMDEPDKGAKMTFTVPSGLFCVSNGQLTSTAEDLENGKKAYIWEVNNPINNYNISVQLGHYVLVQDTLHRNGKIESLNHYVLDYHQEVAKNHFQQAKNVIRFFEKYFGDYQWWADGYKLVEVSYLGMEHQSAVTYGNAWNNWGGPRHWTKAYYGIVDGLLFHETAHEWWGNSVTAGDPAHMWIHEGMAVYSESMFIEDQLGYNVMIDFMLRKRTNIQNKLPIVGPENENYWAFGDSYNKGAWVMHTLRHVIDNDSLWWDILRSFAVDNARKHVKTGDFQTHVESRTDQDLEYFFDQYFFDHRPPKLEYYQKGNKLFYRWADVIPDFRMPLDVDINGIEKRIYPTSSVQTLEIPEFAVVIFKEWQFLINVKENSKFTAN
;
A
#
# COMPACT_ATOMS: atom_id res chain seq x y z
N MET A 1 -52.02 47.02 31.88
CA MET A 1 -51.99 45.63 31.38
C MET A 1 -50.61 45.38 30.81
N LYS A 2 -49.72 44.67 31.57
CA LYS A 2 -48.38 44.28 31.06
C LYS A 2 -48.45 42.83 30.60
N ILE A 3 -48.18 42.64 29.30
CA ILE A 3 -48.10 41.30 28.72
C ILE A 3 -46.72 40.77 28.98
N ILE A 4 -46.63 39.69 29.78
CA ILE A 4 -45.38 38.95 30.02
C ILE A 4 -45.29 37.88 28.93
N SER A 5 -44.33 38.04 28.02
CA SER A 5 -44.04 37.01 27.02
C SER A 5 -43.16 35.92 27.64
N LEU A 6 -43.68 34.70 27.71
CA LEU A 6 -42.91 33.49 28.06
C LEU A 6 -42.20 33.00 26.80
N LEU A 7 -40.87 33.01 26.83
CA LEU A 7 -40.04 32.31 25.85
C LEU A 7 -39.97 30.82 26.25
N PRO A 8 -40.22 29.89 25.31
CA PRO A 8 -40.02 28.48 25.63
C PRO A 8 -38.54 28.16 25.72
N VAL A 9 -38.13 27.54 26.81
CA VAL A 9 -36.81 26.97 26.95
C VAL A 9 -36.79 25.66 26.14
N ILE A 10 -36.07 25.66 25.02
CA ILE A 10 -35.86 24.44 24.26
C ILE A 10 -34.76 23.67 24.97
N VAL A 11 -35.13 22.63 25.66
CA VAL A 11 -34.16 21.64 26.21
C VAL A 11 -33.74 20.77 25.03
N LEU A 12 -32.53 20.99 24.53
CA LEU A 12 -31.89 20.07 23.59
C LEU A 12 -31.57 18.79 24.33
N ILE A 13 -32.43 17.80 24.18
CA ILE A 13 -32.08 16.42 24.58
C ILE A 13 -31.11 15.93 23.53
N VAL A 14 -29.81 15.94 23.86
CA VAL A 14 -28.81 15.25 23.07
C VAL A 14 -29.08 13.76 23.29
N GLY A 15 -29.93 13.21 22.46
CA GLY A 15 -30.17 11.78 22.47
C GLY A 15 -28.86 11.07 22.09
N CYS A 16 -28.37 10.23 22.99
CA CYS A 16 -27.36 9.25 22.62
C CYS A 16 -27.95 8.40 21.50
N LEU A 17 -27.48 8.59 20.29
CA LEU A 17 -27.80 7.67 19.20
C LEU A 17 -27.31 6.30 19.63
N PRO A 18 -28.14 5.26 19.54
CA PRO A 18 -27.66 3.92 19.88
C PRO A 18 -26.49 3.59 18.98
N VAL A 19 -25.37 3.24 19.59
CA VAL A 19 -24.24 2.68 18.87
C VAL A 19 -24.76 1.38 18.25
N HIS A 20 -24.96 1.38 16.96
CA HIS A 20 -25.26 0.14 16.24
C HIS A 20 -24.03 -0.74 16.37
N LEU A 21 -24.11 -1.73 17.24
CA LEU A 21 -23.08 -2.76 17.30
C LEU A 21 -22.99 -3.40 15.91
N PRO A 22 -21.79 -3.54 15.37
CA PRO A 22 -21.64 -4.08 14.03
C PRO A 22 -22.16 -5.52 13.98
N GLN A 23 -22.73 -5.88 12.85
CA GLN A 23 -23.00 -7.28 12.57
C GLN A 23 -21.69 -8.05 12.73
N SER A 24 -21.74 -9.21 13.33
CA SER A 24 -20.57 -10.07 13.52
C SER A 24 -19.85 -10.27 12.17
N MET A 25 -18.53 -10.27 12.21
CA MET A 25 -17.73 -10.68 11.06
C MET A 25 -18.22 -12.06 10.59
N SER A 26 -18.20 -12.28 9.28
CA SER A 26 -18.51 -13.61 8.74
C SER A 26 -17.60 -14.65 9.41
N GLU A 27 -18.18 -15.71 9.91
CA GLU A 27 -17.37 -16.82 10.44
C GLU A 27 -16.48 -17.33 9.31
N PRO A 28 -15.19 -17.58 9.59
CA PRO A 28 -14.32 -18.14 8.57
C PRO A 28 -14.88 -19.48 8.10
N PRO A 29 -14.76 -19.79 6.81
CA PRO A 29 -15.28 -21.07 6.30
C PRO A 29 -14.60 -22.25 6.99
N GLU A 30 -15.37 -23.31 7.27
CA GLU A 30 -14.88 -24.51 7.98
C GLU A 30 -13.67 -25.17 7.31
N ASN A 31 -13.49 -24.94 6.00
CA ASN A 31 -12.36 -25.46 5.23
C ASN A 31 -11.36 -24.32 5.00
N ALA A 32 -10.67 -23.97 6.07
CA ALA A 32 -9.71 -22.87 6.02
C ALA A 32 -8.58 -23.16 5.06
N ALA A 33 -8.45 -22.33 4.33
CA ALA A 33 -7.62 -21.77 3.37
C ALA A 33 -6.17 -22.19 3.41
N SER A 34 -5.82 -23.06 2.52
CA SER A 34 -4.45 -23.12 2.01
C SER A 34 -4.31 -22.07 0.91
N PHE A 35 -3.18 -21.42 0.85
CA PHE A 35 -2.85 -20.55 -0.27
C PHE A 35 -3.00 -21.32 -1.58
N PRO A 36 -3.37 -20.64 -2.68
CA PRO A 36 -3.53 -21.34 -3.95
C PRO A 36 -2.21 -21.97 -4.39
N LYS A 37 -2.28 -23.08 -5.12
CA LYS A 37 -1.07 -23.71 -5.66
C LYS A 37 -0.40 -22.73 -6.64
N LEU A 38 0.74 -22.21 -6.25
CA LEU A 38 1.46 -21.22 -7.04
C LEU A 38 2.14 -21.85 -8.24
N LYS A 39 2.18 -21.10 -9.34
CA LYS A 39 2.73 -21.55 -10.61
C LYS A 39 4.25 -21.37 -10.62
N GLU A 40 4.93 -22.08 -11.49
CA GLU A 40 6.36 -21.93 -11.69
C GLU A 40 6.78 -20.47 -11.94
N ARG A 41 5.94 -19.71 -12.66
CA ARG A 41 6.18 -18.28 -12.89
C ARG A 41 6.31 -17.51 -11.58
N ASN A 42 5.41 -17.78 -10.62
CA ASN A 42 5.45 -17.07 -9.33
C ASN A 42 6.78 -17.31 -8.60
N ARG A 43 7.27 -18.55 -8.64
CA ARG A 43 8.56 -18.88 -8.02
C ARG A 43 9.73 -18.25 -8.76
N LEU A 44 9.73 -18.29 -10.09
CA LEU A 44 10.79 -17.69 -10.90
C LEU A 44 10.93 -16.18 -10.67
N LEU A 45 9.81 -15.48 -10.43
CA LEU A 45 9.81 -14.04 -10.23
C LEU A 45 9.91 -13.62 -8.76
N GLY A 46 9.53 -14.50 -7.81
CA GLY A 46 9.58 -14.18 -6.38
C GLY A 46 10.82 -14.70 -5.65
N ALA A 47 11.46 -15.76 -6.18
CA ALA A 47 12.57 -16.38 -5.46
C ALA A 47 13.86 -15.55 -5.61
N LEU A 48 14.59 -15.42 -4.51
CA LEU A 48 15.92 -14.81 -4.48
C LEU A 48 16.96 -15.88 -4.83
N SER A 49 16.94 -16.34 -6.11
CA SER A 49 17.89 -17.32 -6.63
C SER A 49 19.30 -16.72 -6.75
N PRO A 50 20.34 -17.55 -6.81
CA PRO A 50 21.70 -17.04 -7.02
C PRO A 50 21.84 -16.13 -8.24
N GLU A 51 21.09 -16.40 -9.32
CA GLU A 51 21.14 -15.58 -10.54
C GLU A 51 20.48 -14.20 -10.33
N ARG A 52 19.66 -14.04 -9.28
CA ARG A 52 19.08 -12.75 -8.90
C ARG A 52 19.92 -12.04 -7.84
N THR A 53 20.45 -12.78 -6.86
CA THR A 53 21.17 -12.17 -5.75
C THR A 53 22.64 -11.85 -6.08
N CYS A 54 23.17 -12.38 -7.19
CA CYS A 54 24.58 -12.16 -7.57
C CYS A 54 24.89 -10.72 -7.98
N TYR A 55 23.87 -9.89 -8.23
CA TYR A 55 24.07 -8.50 -8.64
C TYR A 55 23.04 -7.58 -7.97
N ASP A 56 23.44 -6.33 -7.81
CA ASP A 56 22.66 -5.26 -7.21
C ASP A 56 22.58 -4.11 -8.21
N VAL A 57 21.37 -3.69 -8.58
CA VAL A 57 21.19 -2.66 -9.58
C VAL A 57 21.33 -1.28 -8.94
N GLN A 58 22.26 -0.50 -9.48
CA GLN A 58 22.53 0.86 -9.01
C GLN A 58 21.71 1.90 -9.75
N ARG A 59 21.43 1.66 -11.04
CA ARG A 59 20.70 2.63 -11.86
C ARG A 59 20.15 1.98 -13.13
N TYR A 60 18.97 2.44 -13.53
CA TYR A 60 18.40 2.13 -14.85
C TYR A 60 18.39 3.38 -15.71
N ASP A 61 18.85 3.27 -16.98
CA ASP A 61 18.59 4.27 -18.02
C ASP A 61 17.66 3.63 -19.06
N ILE A 62 16.38 4.03 -19.02
CA ILE A 62 15.27 3.42 -19.77
C ILE A 62 14.98 4.29 -20.99
N ASN A 63 15.01 3.72 -22.20
CA ASN A 63 14.74 4.44 -23.45
C ASN A 63 13.65 3.69 -24.22
N ILE A 64 12.46 4.27 -24.33
CA ILE A 64 11.29 3.59 -24.90
C ILE A 64 10.56 4.52 -25.87
N ASP A 65 10.30 4.01 -27.07
CA ASP A 65 9.41 4.60 -28.07
C ASP A 65 8.03 3.94 -27.89
N ILE A 66 6.99 4.73 -27.69
CA ILE A 66 5.61 4.26 -27.46
C ILE A 66 4.76 4.64 -28.68
N ASP A 67 4.30 3.62 -29.41
CA ASP A 67 3.37 3.77 -30.53
C ASP A 67 1.95 3.54 -29.99
N VAL A 68 1.24 4.62 -29.73
CA VAL A 68 -0.10 4.58 -29.11
C VAL A 68 -1.12 3.91 -30.02
N ASP A 69 -1.02 4.16 -31.34
CA ASP A 69 -1.98 3.59 -32.31
C ASP A 69 -1.86 2.07 -32.42
N LYS A 70 -0.63 1.56 -32.34
CA LYS A 70 -0.37 0.11 -32.41
C LYS A 70 -0.39 -0.55 -31.05
N LYS A 71 -0.47 0.21 -29.95
CA LYS A 71 -0.32 -0.29 -28.58
C LYS A 71 0.98 -1.07 -28.45
N TYR A 72 2.10 -0.44 -28.82
CA TYR A 72 3.38 -1.12 -29.00
C TYR A 72 4.50 -0.30 -28.38
N VAL A 73 5.44 -0.96 -27.74
CA VAL A 73 6.63 -0.32 -27.19
C VAL A 73 7.88 -0.95 -27.80
N LYS A 74 8.92 -0.14 -27.95
CA LYS A 74 10.21 -0.59 -28.47
C LYS A 74 11.31 0.24 -27.82
N GLY A 75 12.37 -0.44 -27.37
CA GLY A 75 13.43 0.33 -26.74
C GLY A 75 14.57 -0.53 -26.22
N TYR A 76 15.28 0.08 -25.29
CA TYR A 76 16.36 -0.60 -24.58
C TYR A 76 16.46 -0.05 -23.16
N VAL A 77 17.05 -0.85 -22.30
CA VAL A 77 17.36 -0.45 -20.91
C VAL A 77 18.84 -0.71 -20.68
N ASP A 78 19.54 0.32 -20.23
CA ASP A 78 20.91 0.20 -19.71
C ASP A 78 20.84 -0.05 -18.21
N PHE A 79 21.45 -1.13 -17.79
CA PHE A 79 21.63 -1.49 -16.39
C PHE A 79 23.03 -1.08 -15.94
N THR A 80 23.14 -0.37 -14.85
CA THR A 80 24.39 -0.19 -14.11
C THR A 80 24.26 -0.93 -12.79
N ALA A 81 25.14 -1.88 -12.53
CA ALA A 81 25.02 -2.78 -11.39
C ALA A 81 26.38 -3.09 -10.77
N VAL A 82 26.34 -3.57 -9.54
CA VAL A 82 27.52 -4.09 -8.81
C VAL A 82 27.34 -5.60 -8.63
N ALA A 83 28.39 -6.36 -8.88
CA ALA A 83 28.38 -7.79 -8.60
C ALA A 83 28.46 -8.01 -7.07
N VAL A 84 27.47 -8.68 -6.52
CA VAL A 84 27.40 -9.02 -5.09
C VAL A 84 28.22 -10.31 -4.82
N ASP A 85 28.20 -11.22 -5.78
CA ASP A 85 29.00 -12.45 -5.77
C ASP A 85 29.65 -12.67 -7.13
N ASP A 86 30.65 -13.55 -7.22
CA ASP A 86 31.18 -14.03 -8.51
C ASP A 86 30.07 -14.72 -9.28
N PHE A 87 29.88 -14.36 -10.55
CA PHE A 87 28.86 -15.02 -11.37
C PHE A 87 29.26 -15.16 -12.83
N THR A 88 28.56 -16.05 -13.51
CA THR A 88 28.62 -16.21 -14.97
C THR A 88 27.21 -16.21 -15.58
N VAL A 89 26.17 -16.23 -14.75
CA VAL A 89 24.76 -16.15 -15.19
C VAL A 89 24.03 -15.20 -14.25
N LEU A 90 23.26 -14.28 -14.82
CA LEU A 90 22.30 -13.49 -14.04
C LEU A 90 20.91 -13.61 -14.67
N GLN A 91 19.88 -13.28 -13.88
CA GLN A 91 18.49 -13.26 -14.33
C GLN A 91 18.01 -11.83 -14.52
N VAL A 92 17.38 -11.57 -15.68
CA VAL A 92 16.59 -10.37 -15.98
C VAL A 92 15.17 -10.85 -16.24
N ASP A 93 14.18 -10.05 -15.90
CA ASP A 93 12.77 -10.40 -16.07
C ASP A 93 12.14 -9.54 -17.17
N LEU A 94 11.32 -10.18 -18.02
CA LEU A 94 10.57 -9.53 -19.10
C LEU A 94 9.43 -10.46 -19.50
N ALA A 95 8.22 -9.95 -19.54
CA ALA A 95 7.04 -10.75 -19.89
C ALA A 95 7.27 -11.57 -21.15
N LYS A 96 6.90 -12.84 -21.11
CA LYS A 96 7.15 -13.82 -22.20
C LYS A 96 6.60 -13.35 -23.56
N ASP A 97 5.57 -12.53 -23.53
CA ASP A 97 4.90 -12.03 -24.74
C ASP A 97 5.62 -10.80 -25.33
N MET A 98 6.62 -10.27 -24.63
CA MET A 98 7.50 -9.23 -25.12
C MET A 98 8.73 -9.87 -25.80
N GLN A 99 9.11 -9.36 -26.96
CA GLN A 99 10.26 -9.88 -27.72
C GLN A 99 11.57 -9.34 -27.15
N LEU A 100 12.49 -10.24 -26.78
CA LEU A 100 13.86 -9.91 -26.41
C LEU A 100 14.70 -9.86 -27.67
N ASN A 101 15.24 -8.70 -28.04
CA ASN A 101 16.05 -8.53 -29.24
C ASN A 101 17.54 -8.81 -28.98
N GLY A 102 17.95 -8.75 -27.73
CA GLY A 102 19.32 -9.15 -27.33
C GLY A 102 19.78 -8.42 -26.08
N VAL A 103 20.74 -9.07 -25.41
CA VAL A 103 21.46 -8.49 -24.27
C VAL A 103 22.91 -8.26 -24.72
N TYR A 104 23.46 -7.09 -24.42
CA TYR A 104 24.80 -6.68 -24.89
C TYR A 104 25.67 -6.25 -23.72
N TYR A 105 26.90 -6.77 -23.68
CA TYR A 105 27.92 -6.41 -22.69
C TYR A 105 29.21 -6.08 -23.43
N LEU A 106 29.78 -4.90 -23.19
CA LEU A 106 30.99 -4.42 -23.85
C LEU A 106 30.90 -4.54 -25.39
N GLY A 107 29.70 -4.26 -25.95
CA GLY A 107 29.45 -4.31 -27.40
C GLY A 107 29.16 -5.69 -27.96
N ASN A 108 29.34 -6.75 -27.17
CA ASN A 108 29.11 -8.12 -27.64
C ASN A 108 27.71 -8.61 -27.21
N LYS A 109 27.04 -9.27 -28.14
CA LYS A 109 25.75 -9.90 -27.85
C LYS A 109 25.97 -11.16 -27.00
N LEU A 110 25.26 -11.24 -25.89
CA LEU A 110 25.36 -12.38 -24.95
C LEU A 110 24.33 -13.47 -25.29
N GLU A 111 24.64 -14.70 -24.94
CA GLU A 111 23.70 -15.81 -25.03
C GLU A 111 22.67 -15.69 -23.92
N THR A 112 21.42 -16.05 -24.25
CA THR A 112 20.32 -15.98 -23.31
C THR A 112 19.45 -17.23 -23.40
N THR A 113 18.92 -17.65 -22.26
CA THR A 113 17.91 -18.71 -22.16
C THR A 113 16.69 -18.15 -21.46
N ARG A 114 15.51 -18.39 -22.01
CA ARG A 114 14.29 -17.84 -21.45
C ARG A 114 13.40 -18.94 -20.88
N LYS A 115 12.89 -18.72 -19.66
CA LYS A 115 11.96 -19.63 -18.98
C LYS A 115 10.79 -18.78 -18.44
N LYS A 116 9.64 -18.84 -19.09
CA LYS A 116 8.50 -17.95 -18.81
C LYS A 116 8.95 -16.48 -18.97
N ASP A 117 8.81 -15.69 -17.92
CA ASP A 117 9.20 -14.28 -17.91
C ASP A 117 10.66 -14.07 -17.47
N ALA A 118 11.31 -15.11 -16.95
CA ALA A 118 12.71 -15.03 -16.54
C ALA A 118 13.65 -15.27 -17.74
N VAL A 119 14.63 -14.39 -17.91
CA VAL A 119 15.67 -14.42 -18.94
C VAL A 119 17.02 -14.62 -18.24
N PHE A 120 17.69 -15.75 -18.46
CA PHE A 120 19.00 -16.05 -17.91
C PHE A 120 20.05 -15.63 -18.93
N VAL A 121 21.03 -14.85 -18.53
CA VAL A 121 22.02 -14.22 -19.41
C VAL A 121 23.42 -14.66 -18.98
N UNK A 122 24.29 -15.36 -19.69
CA UNK A 122 25.28 -15.73 -19.64
C UNK A 122 26.13 -14.83 -19.79
N PHE A 123 26.97 -14.43 -18.94
CA PHE A 123 28.07 -13.43 -18.90
C PHE A 123 29.43 -14.13 -18.89
N PRO A 124 30.51 -13.50 -19.40
CA PRO A 124 31.84 -13.91 -18.96
C PRO A 124 31.92 -13.76 -17.43
N LYS A 125 32.86 -14.46 -16.79
CA LYS A 125 32.97 -14.37 -15.31
C LYS A 125 33.11 -12.91 -14.87
N ILE A 126 32.20 -12.45 -14.02
CA ILE A 126 32.23 -11.16 -13.33
C ILE A 126 32.59 -11.46 -11.88
N ASN A 127 33.61 -10.80 -11.36
CA ASN A 127 34.03 -11.00 -9.99
C ASN A 127 33.23 -10.09 -9.03
N ARG A 128 33.05 -10.56 -7.81
CA ARG A 128 32.42 -9.79 -6.73
C ARG A 128 33.00 -8.36 -6.65
N GLU A 129 32.15 -7.42 -6.33
CA GLU A 129 32.47 -5.99 -6.16
C GLU A 129 32.80 -5.27 -7.48
N THR A 130 32.67 -5.95 -8.62
CA THR A 130 32.88 -5.32 -9.94
C THR A 130 31.65 -4.49 -10.32
N MET A 131 31.85 -3.21 -10.63
CA MET A 131 30.82 -2.38 -11.29
C MET A 131 30.78 -2.76 -12.78
N PHE A 132 29.59 -3.04 -13.30
CA PHE A 132 29.42 -3.41 -14.71
C PHE A 132 28.14 -2.82 -15.26
N SER A 133 28.09 -2.66 -16.60
CA SER A 133 26.87 -2.16 -17.26
C SER A 133 26.57 -3.00 -18.49
N PHE A 134 25.30 -3.26 -18.73
CA PHE A 134 24.86 -4.00 -19.91
C PHE A 134 23.54 -3.44 -20.42
N ARG A 135 23.23 -3.72 -21.68
CA ARG A 135 22.05 -3.20 -22.36
C ARG A 135 21.13 -4.33 -22.80
N VAL A 136 19.85 -4.16 -22.54
CA VAL A 136 18.79 -5.09 -22.99
C VAL A 136 17.91 -4.40 -24.03
N HIS A 137 17.88 -4.92 -25.26
CA HIS A 137 16.98 -4.45 -26.31
C HIS A 137 15.73 -5.33 -26.38
N TYR A 138 14.59 -4.67 -26.52
CA TYR A 138 13.30 -5.38 -26.54
C TYR A 138 12.25 -4.59 -27.28
N GLU A 139 11.14 -5.28 -27.61
CA GLU A 139 9.95 -4.63 -28.18
C GLU A 139 8.73 -5.55 -28.05
N GLY A 140 7.56 -5.00 -28.29
CA GLY A 140 6.33 -5.80 -28.31
C GLY A 140 5.09 -5.04 -27.90
N LYS A 141 3.99 -5.79 -27.80
CA LYS A 141 2.74 -5.28 -27.25
C LYS A 141 2.72 -5.63 -25.77
N PRO A 142 2.87 -4.64 -24.88
CA PRO A 142 2.82 -4.96 -23.46
C PRO A 142 1.41 -5.42 -23.09
N ARG A 143 1.31 -6.22 -22.02
CA ARG A 143 0.03 -6.68 -21.49
C ARG A 143 -0.89 -5.47 -21.26
N GLU A 144 -2.17 -5.61 -21.63
CA GLU A 144 -3.22 -4.65 -21.27
C GLU A 144 -3.82 -5.03 -19.94
N SER A 145 -3.98 -4.06 -19.04
CA SER A 145 -4.71 -4.28 -17.80
C SER A 145 -6.21 -4.44 -18.13
N SER A 146 -6.83 -5.44 -17.57
CA SER A 146 -8.28 -5.69 -17.72
C SER A 146 -9.09 -5.11 -16.57
N ASN A 147 -8.44 -4.81 -15.44
CA ASN A 147 -9.10 -4.31 -14.24
C ASN A 147 -8.14 -3.41 -13.43
N PRO A 148 -7.66 -2.29 -14.04
CA PRO A 148 -6.69 -1.43 -13.33
C PRO A 148 -7.32 -0.77 -12.10
N PRO A 149 -6.59 -0.57 -11.00
CA PRO A 149 -5.18 -0.89 -10.82
C PRO A 149 -4.88 -2.34 -10.37
N TRP A 150 -5.90 -3.18 -10.17
CA TRP A 150 -5.79 -4.49 -9.51
C TRP A 150 -5.19 -5.60 -10.37
N ASP A 151 -4.96 -5.36 -11.66
CA ASP A 151 -4.11 -6.22 -12.48
C ASP A 151 -3.14 -5.36 -13.29
N GLY A 152 -1.91 -5.84 -13.45
CA GLY A 152 -0.85 -5.08 -14.10
C GLY A 152 -0.99 -4.99 -15.61
N GLY A 153 -0.48 -3.90 -16.17
CA GLY A 153 -0.42 -3.68 -17.61
C GLY A 153 -0.67 -2.25 -18.03
N PHE A 154 -0.66 -2.05 -19.31
CA PHE A 154 -1.01 -0.75 -19.91
C PHE A 154 -2.52 -0.57 -19.93
N VAL A 155 -2.95 0.68 -19.73
CA VAL A 155 -4.34 1.12 -19.82
C VAL A 155 -4.43 2.05 -21.03
N TRP A 156 -4.93 1.53 -22.14
CA TRP A 156 -5.01 2.25 -23.43
C TRP A 156 -6.43 2.80 -23.58
N GLU A 157 -6.67 3.96 -23.01
CA GLU A 157 -8.00 4.58 -22.98
C GLU A 157 -8.03 5.85 -23.85
N LYS A 158 -9.19 6.47 -23.90
CA LYS A 158 -9.40 7.77 -24.51
C LYS A 158 -10.08 8.70 -23.51
N ASP A 159 -9.70 9.95 -23.56
CA ASP A 159 -10.35 10.98 -22.77
C ASP A 159 -11.77 11.31 -23.32
N ARG A 160 -12.51 12.16 -22.63
CA ARG A 160 -13.88 12.51 -23.05
C ARG A 160 -13.95 13.25 -24.39
N LYS A 161 -12.81 13.72 -24.92
CA LYS A 161 -12.70 14.33 -26.26
C LYS A 161 -12.27 13.32 -27.32
N GLY A 162 -12.12 12.04 -26.94
CA GLY A 162 -11.72 10.96 -27.86
C GLY A 162 -10.23 10.88 -28.13
N ARG A 163 -9.39 11.61 -27.38
CA ARG A 163 -7.93 11.67 -27.56
C ARG A 163 -7.25 10.60 -26.71
N PRO A 164 -6.06 10.11 -27.10
CA PRO A 164 -5.37 9.09 -26.30
C PRO A 164 -5.17 9.53 -24.84
N PHE A 165 -5.40 8.58 -23.94
CA PHE A 165 -5.24 8.74 -22.50
C PHE A 165 -4.70 7.42 -21.96
N VAL A 166 -3.36 7.33 -21.85
CA VAL A 166 -2.64 6.08 -21.66
C VAL A 166 -1.88 6.12 -20.33
N SER A 167 -1.82 5.00 -19.64
CA SER A 167 -1.10 4.88 -18.38
C SER A 167 -0.65 3.43 -18.19
N VAL A 168 0.12 3.18 -17.13
CA VAL A 168 0.59 1.83 -16.80
C VAL A 168 0.43 1.61 -15.31
N VAL A 169 0.12 0.37 -14.91
CA VAL A 169 0.06 -0.07 -13.51
C VAL A 169 0.80 -1.41 -13.41
N CYS A 170 1.52 -1.65 -12.32
CA CYS A 170 2.33 -2.86 -12.18
C CYS A 170 2.34 -3.49 -10.79
N GLU A 171 1.72 -2.89 -9.80
CA GLU A 171 1.74 -3.43 -8.44
C GLU A 171 1.26 -4.89 -8.43
N GLY A 172 1.96 -5.73 -7.69
CA GLY A 172 1.66 -7.15 -7.56
C GLY A 172 2.09 -8.01 -8.75
N ASP A 173 1.95 -7.51 -9.98
CA ASP A 173 2.31 -8.27 -11.19
C ASP A 173 3.77 -8.04 -11.63
N GLY A 174 4.34 -6.90 -11.25
CA GLY A 174 5.72 -6.54 -11.56
C GLY A 174 5.86 -5.71 -12.83
N ALA A 175 6.91 -4.91 -12.91
CA ALA A 175 7.17 -4.02 -14.06
C ALA A 175 7.73 -4.76 -15.27
N GLY A 176 8.18 -6.00 -15.11
CA GLY A 176 8.59 -6.86 -16.22
C GLY A 176 7.51 -7.07 -17.27
N LEU A 177 6.28 -6.66 -16.99
CA LEU A 177 5.18 -6.66 -17.95
C LEU A 177 5.45 -5.76 -19.16
N TRP A 178 6.30 -4.72 -19.03
CA TRP A 178 6.47 -3.76 -20.11
C TRP A 178 7.91 -3.28 -20.36
N TRP A 179 8.86 -3.56 -19.45
CA TRP A 179 10.28 -3.26 -19.68
C TRP A 179 11.15 -4.29 -18.94
N PRO A 180 12.36 -4.59 -19.43
CA PRO A 180 13.23 -5.59 -18.80
C PRO A 180 13.95 -5.01 -17.59
N LEU A 181 13.97 -5.78 -16.47
CA LEU A 181 14.55 -5.33 -15.20
C LEU A 181 14.88 -6.53 -14.30
N LYS A 182 15.43 -6.27 -13.14
CA LYS A 182 15.47 -7.24 -12.04
C LYS A 182 14.17 -7.03 -11.24
N ASP A 183 13.15 -7.81 -11.55
CA ASP A 183 11.77 -7.55 -11.09
C ASP A 183 11.52 -8.17 -9.72
N HIS A 184 12.09 -7.56 -8.70
CA HIS A 184 11.90 -7.98 -7.31
C HIS A 184 11.71 -6.74 -6.43
N ILE A 185 10.77 -6.82 -5.50
CA ILE A 185 10.40 -5.68 -4.65
C ILE A 185 11.57 -5.19 -3.78
N MET A 186 12.53 -6.06 -3.49
CA MET A 186 13.73 -5.72 -2.70
C MET A 186 14.82 -5.02 -3.50
N ASP A 187 14.68 -4.86 -4.82
CA ASP A 187 15.78 -4.31 -5.63
C ASP A 187 15.41 -2.94 -6.19
N GLU A 188 15.61 -1.93 -5.39
CA GLU A 188 15.42 -0.54 -5.81
C GLU A 188 16.76 0.01 -6.26
N PRO A 189 16.86 0.58 -7.49
CA PRO A 189 18.14 1.11 -7.95
C PRO A 189 18.61 2.25 -7.05
N ASP A 190 19.76 2.10 -6.40
CA ASP A 190 20.28 3.02 -5.40
C ASP A 190 20.40 4.47 -5.88
N LYS A 191 20.66 4.64 -7.20
CA LYS A 191 20.87 5.94 -7.84
C LYS A 191 19.72 6.30 -8.78
N GLY A 192 18.56 5.72 -8.53
CA GLY A 192 17.34 5.99 -9.25
C GLY A 192 17.35 5.56 -10.71
N ALA A 193 16.65 6.33 -11.53
CA ALA A 193 16.46 5.97 -12.93
C ALA A 193 16.34 7.21 -13.81
N LYS A 194 16.76 7.06 -15.06
CA LYS A 194 16.51 8.05 -16.11
C LYS A 194 15.58 7.42 -17.14
N MET A 195 14.46 8.05 -17.40
CA MET A 195 13.46 7.56 -18.34
C MET A 195 13.37 8.51 -19.53
N THR A 196 13.64 8.00 -20.72
CA THR A 196 13.46 8.73 -21.99
C THR A 196 12.30 8.09 -22.73
N PHE A 197 11.17 8.78 -22.79
CA PHE A 197 9.96 8.31 -23.47
C PHE A 197 9.76 9.11 -24.76
N THR A 198 9.83 8.43 -25.91
CA THR A 198 9.53 9.00 -27.22
C THR A 198 8.08 8.67 -27.58
N VAL A 199 7.26 9.70 -27.77
CA VAL A 199 5.80 9.57 -27.92
C VAL A 199 5.31 10.47 -29.06
N PRO A 200 4.08 10.29 -29.56
CA PRO A 200 3.53 11.24 -30.57
C PRO A 200 3.56 12.67 -30.03
N SER A 201 4.03 13.62 -30.86
CA SER A 201 4.30 15.01 -30.44
C SER A 201 3.05 15.76 -29.90
N GLY A 202 1.85 15.28 -30.23
CA GLY A 202 0.61 15.87 -29.74
C GLY A 202 0.26 15.47 -28.28
N LEU A 203 1.05 14.57 -27.68
CA LEU A 203 0.81 14.11 -26.31
C LEU A 203 1.88 14.65 -25.35
N PHE A 204 1.48 14.93 -24.13
CA PHE A 204 2.41 15.20 -23.04
C PHE A 204 2.65 13.90 -22.28
N CYS A 205 3.92 13.63 -21.97
CA CYS A 205 4.33 12.44 -21.22
C CYS A 205 4.74 12.82 -19.81
N VAL A 206 4.09 12.19 -18.80
CA VAL A 206 4.42 12.38 -17.39
C VAL A 206 5.00 11.09 -16.84
N SER A 207 5.99 11.22 -15.94
CA SER A 207 6.59 10.08 -15.25
C SER A 207 7.07 10.50 -13.86
N ASN A 208 7.74 9.59 -13.17
CA ASN A 208 8.33 9.80 -11.85
C ASN A 208 9.50 10.78 -11.91
N GLY A 209 9.80 11.44 -10.79
CA GLY A 209 10.94 12.33 -10.70
C GLY A 209 10.70 13.70 -11.32
N GLN A 210 11.76 14.29 -11.85
CA GLN A 210 11.72 15.63 -12.45
C GLN A 210 11.86 15.55 -13.97
N LEU A 211 11.09 16.37 -14.68
CA LEU A 211 11.25 16.54 -16.13
C LEU A 211 12.51 17.38 -16.37
N THR A 212 13.55 16.76 -16.90
CA THR A 212 14.85 17.43 -17.09
C THR A 212 15.02 18.01 -18.48
N SER A 213 14.35 17.41 -19.50
CA SER A 213 14.51 17.88 -20.88
C SER A 213 13.39 17.35 -21.76
N THR A 214 13.20 18.03 -22.91
CA THR A 214 12.36 17.54 -24.00
C THR A 214 13.11 17.76 -25.31
N ALA A 215 12.88 16.88 -26.29
CA ALA A 215 13.44 17.00 -27.64
C ALA A 215 12.37 16.63 -28.66
N GLU A 216 12.13 17.49 -29.63
CA GLU A 216 11.12 17.27 -30.68
C GLU A 216 11.77 16.82 -31.98
N ASP A 217 11.17 15.82 -32.59
CA ASP A 217 11.47 15.36 -33.93
C ASP A 217 10.23 15.61 -34.80
N LEU A 218 10.15 16.79 -35.33
CA LEU A 218 8.98 17.22 -36.12
C LEU A 218 8.84 16.45 -37.41
N GLU A 219 9.96 15.98 -38.00
CA GLU A 219 9.93 15.19 -39.22
C GLU A 219 9.23 13.84 -39.03
N ASN A 220 9.42 13.25 -37.87
CA ASN A 220 8.79 11.98 -37.51
C ASN A 220 7.51 12.14 -36.67
N GLY A 221 7.15 13.38 -36.36
CA GLY A 221 5.94 13.66 -35.55
C GLY A 221 6.02 13.14 -34.13
N LYS A 222 7.23 13.07 -33.57
CA LYS A 222 7.46 12.54 -32.19
C LYS A 222 8.14 13.56 -31.28
N LYS A 223 8.02 13.34 -30.00
CA LYS A 223 8.67 14.14 -28.97
C LYS A 223 9.19 13.21 -27.87
N ALA A 224 10.41 13.42 -27.46
CA ALA A 224 11.02 12.71 -26.32
C ALA A 224 10.88 13.56 -25.08
N TYR A 225 10.52 12.90 -23.97
CA TYR A 225 10.47 13.47 -22.64
C TYR A 225 11.48 12.73 -21.77
N ILE A 226 12.34 13.48 -21.08
CA ILE A 226 13.40 12.92 -20.24
C ILE A 226 13.06 13.25 -18.80
N TRP A 227 12.74 12.22 -18.03
CA TRP A 227 12.45 12.31 -16.60
C TRP A 227 13.58 11.65 -15.82
N GLU A 228 13.90 12.18 -14.65
CA GLU A 228 14.96 11.64 -13.80
C GLU A 228 14.48 11.52 -12.35
N VAL A 229 14.66 10.33 -11.79
CA VAL A 229 14.50 10.02 -10.38
C VAL A 229 15.89 9.91 -9.79
N ASN A 230 16.16 10.65 -8.71
CA ASN A 230 17.46 10.71 -8.07
C ASN A 230 17.53 9.88 -6.78
N ASN A 231 16.39 9.49 -6.25
CA ASN A 231 16.28 8.64 -5.07
C ASN A 231 16.11 7.17 -5.47
N PRO A 232 16.37 6.22 -4.58
CA PRO A 232 15.92 4.84 -4.82
C PRO A 232 14.42 4.82 -5.12
N ILE A 233 14.02 3.94 -6.03
CA ILE A 233 12.61 3.83 -6.43
C ILE A 233 12.27 2.36 -6.67
N ASN A 234 11.19 1.90 -6.05
CA ASN A 234 10.72 0.55 -6.30
C ASN A 234 10.36 0.38 -7.78
N ASN A 235 10.77 -0.72 -8.35
CA ASN A 235 10.67 -0.95 -9.80
C ASN A 235 9.23 -0.87 -10.32
N TYR A 236 8.24 -1.37 -9.56
CA TYR A 236 6.85 -1.32 -10.00
C TYR A 236 6.31 0.11 -10.05
N ASN A 237 6.95 1.04 -9.35
CA ASN A 237 6.55 2.44 -9.32
C ASN A 237 6.99 3.23 -10.56
N ILE A 238 7.99 2.72 -11.32
CA ILE A 238 8.41 3.40 -12.55
C ILE A 238 7.25 3.32 -13.55
N SER A 239 6.75 4.48 -13.98
CA SER A 239 5.50 4.57 -14.70
C SER A 239 5.53 5.59 -15.82
N VAL A 240 4.57 5.51 -16.72
CA VAL A 240 4.41 6.45 -17.84
C VAL A 240 2.93 6.76 -18.03
N GLN A 241 2.60 8.05 -18.13
CA GLN A 241 1.25 8.52 -18.39
C GLN A 241 1.27 9.46 -19.60
N LEU A 242 0.41 9.23 -20.59
CA LEU A 242 0.31 10.02 -21.81
C LEU A 242 -1.09 10.60 -21.95
N GLY A 243 -1.16 11.87 -22.26
CA GLY A 243 -2.45 12.54 -22.45
C GLY A 243 -2.27 13.99 -22.89
N HIS A 244 -3.38 14.70 -23.02
CA HIS A 244 -3.34 16.14 -23.25
C HIS A 244 -3.26 16.86 -21.90
N TYR A 245 -2.17 16.59 -21.19
CA TYR A 245 -1.94 17.12 -19.85
C TYR A 245 -1.55 18.59 -19.87
N VAL A 246 -2.02 19.30 -18.84
CA VAL A 246 -1.54 20.62 -18.47
C VAL A 246 -1.00 20.58 -17.04
N LEU A 247 -0.06 21.45 -16.76
CA LEU A 247 0.57 21.57 -15.45
C LEU A 247 -0.30 22.44 -14.54
N VAL A 248 -0.58 21.96 -13.34
CA VAL A 248 -1.19 22.72 -12.25
C VAL A 248 -0.15 22.85 -11.16
N GLN A 249 0.44 24.04 -11.04
CA GLN A 249 1.50 24.30 -10.06
C GLN A 249 0.91 24.79 -8.75
N ASP A 250 1.50 24.30 -7.66
CA ASP A 250 1.19 24.74 -6.32
C ASP A 250 2.47 24.72 -5.48
N THR A 251 2.41 25.19 -4.27
CA THR A 251 3.57 25.22 -3.36
C THR A 251 3.19 24.80 -1.95
N LEU A 252 4.13 24.18 -1.28
CA LEU A 252 4.02 23.81 0.13
C LEU A 252 5.14 24.52 0.92
N HIS A 253 4.75 25.30 1.89
CA HIS A 253 5.70 25.94 2.82
C HIS A 253 5.96 24.99 3.98
N ARG A 254 7.21 24.58 4.18
CA ARG A 254 7.62 23.67 5.24
C ARG A 254 9.06 23.97 5.71
N ASN A 255 9.26 24.03 7.01
CA ASN A 255 10.60 24.15 7.63
C ASN A 255 11.47 25.27 7.00
N GLY A 256 10.84 26.40 6.65
CA GLY A 256 11.54 27.55 6.04
C GLY A 256 11.84 27.39 4.55
N LYS A 257 11.41 26.30 3.93
CA LYS A 257 11.56 26.03 2.50
C LYS A 257 10.22 26.14 1.78
N ILE A 258 10.29 26.35 0.47
CA ILE A 258 9.12 26.31 -0.41
C ILE A 258 9.33 25.14 -1.38
N GLU A 259 8.49 24.13 -1.26
CA GLU A 259 8.52 22.96 -2.11
C GLU A 259 7.48 23.10 -3.22
N SER A 260 7.83 22.72 -4.44
CA SER A 260 6.91 22.76 -5.59
C SER A 260 6.07 21.50 -5.66
N LEU A 261 4.78 21.69 -5.86
CA LEU A 261 3.84 20.59 -6.14
C LEU A 261 3.39 20.76 -7.59
N ASN A 262 3.80 19.84 -8.46
CA ASN A 262 3.62 19.96 -9.91
C ASN A 262 2.64 18.88 -10.41
N HIS A 263 1.35 19.18 -10.34
CA HIS A 263 0.30 18.22 -10.72
C HIS A 263 0.02 18.27 -12.23
N TYR A 264 -0.34 17.14 -12.82
CA TYR A 264 -0.64 17.02 -14.24
C TYR A 264 -2.04 16.47 -14.43
N VAL A 265 -2.88 17.22 -15.15
CA VAL A 265 -4.28 16.86 -15.38
C VAL A 265 -4.66 17.14 -16.83
N LEU A 266 -5.72 16.51 -17.32
CA LEU A 266 -6.22 16.80 -18.65
C LEU A 266 -6.63 18.28 -18.78
N ASP A 267 -6.42 18.85 -19.94
CA ASP A 267 -6.57 20.29 -20.20
C ASP A 267 -7.90 20.89 -19.71
N TYR A 268 -8.95 20.11 -19.75
CA TYR A 268 -10.28 20.57 -19.33
C TYR A 268 -10.57 20.38 -17.83
N HIS A 269 -9.63 19.83 -17.07
CA HIS A 269 -9.78 19.64 -15.63
C HIS A 269 -8.90 20.60 -14.79
N GLN A 270 -8.19 21.53 -15.45
CA GLN A 270 -7.21 22.40 -14.77
C GLN A 270 -7.81 23.15 -13.58
N GLU A 271 -8.98 23.76 -13.75
CA GLU A 271 -9.61 24.58 -12.68
C GLU A 271 -10.12 23.72 -11.52
N VAL A 272 -10.75 22.58 -11.80
CA VAL A 272 -11.22 21.72 -10.72
C VAL A 272 -10.04 21.11 -9.95
N ALA A 273 -8.99 20.73 -10.64
CA ALA A 273 -7.77 20.18 -10.04
C ALA A 273 -7.07 21.20 -9.13
N LYS A 274 -6.96 22.44 -9.58
CA LYS A 274 -6.34 23.53 -8.82
C LYS A 274 -6.99 23.69 -7.43
N ASN A 275 -8.29 23.55 -7.35
CA ASN A 275 -9.00 23.61 -6.08
C ASN A 275 -8.91 22.30 -5.30
N HIS A 276 -9.14 21.18 -5.98
CA HIS A 276 -9.23 19.86 -5.34
C HIS A 276 -7.90 19.43 -4.73
N PHE A 277 -6.79 19.65 -5.42
CA PHE A 277 -5.47 19.19 -5.00
C PHE A 277 -4.85 20.01 -3.86
N GLN A 278 -5.49 21.12 -3.45
CA GLN A 278 -5.06 21.82 -2.21
C GLN A 278 -5.04 20.89 -1.00
N GLN A 279 -5.85 19.85 -1.01
CA GLN A 279 -5.91 18.85 0.05
C GLN A 279 -4.57 18.14 0.27
N ALA A 280 -3.77 17.95 -0.79
CA ALA A 280 -2.48 17.26 -0.70
C ALA A 280 -1.56 17.89 0.34
N LYS A 281 -1.61 19.21 0.48
CA LYS A 281 -0.76 19.93 1.46
C LYS A 281 -1.04 19.49 2.89
N ASN A 282 -2.30 19.34 3.23
CA ASN A 282 -2.70 18.92 4.59
C ASN A 282 -2.37 17.44 4.81
N VAL A 283 -2.51 16.63 3.79
CA VAL A 283 -2.17 15.20 3.83
C VAL A 283 -0.65 15.05 4.05
N ILE A 284 0.18 15.75 3.27
CA ILE A 284 1.65 15.71 3.43
C ILE A 284 2.04 16.17 4.84
N ARG A 285 1.47 17.28 5.33
CA ARG A 285 1.76 17.78 6.69
C ARG A 285 1.40 16.75 7.77
N PHE A 286 0.27 16.05 7.59
CA PHE A 286 -0.14 14.98 8.51
C PHE A 286 0.91 13.87 8.53
N PHE A 287 1.34 13.41 7.36
CA PHE A 287 2.32 12.33 7.29
C PHE A 287 3.67 12.76 7.86
N GLU A 288 4.12 13.99 7.59
CA GLU A 288 5.36 14.50 8.18
C GLU A 288 5.28 14.62 9.70
N LYS A 289 4.10 14.99 10.23
CA LYS A 289 3.86 15.07 11.68
C LYS A 289 3.98 13.69 12.34
N TYR A 290 3.37 12.68 11.74
CA TYR A 290 3.26 11.35 12.38
C TYR A 290 4.38 10.38 11.99
N PHE A 291 4.97 10.50 10.79
CA PHE A 291 5.86 9.46 10.24
C PHE A 291 7.21 9.99 9.76
N GLY A 292 7.48 11.28 9.95
CA GLY A 292 8.76 11.88 9.55
C GLY A 292 8.72 12.51 8.18
N ASP A 293 9.79 13.16 7.79
CA ASP A 293 9.87 13.96 6.56
C ASP A 293 9.58 13.14 5.30
N TYR A 294 8.92 13.77 4.34
CA TYR A 294 8.76 13.24 2.98
C TYR A 294 10.15 13.03 2.36
N GLN A 295 10.41 11.82 1.89
CA GLN A 295 11.76 11.40 1.51
C GLN A 295 12.16 11.84 0.10
N TRP A 296 11.19 12.22 -0.74
CA TRP A 296 11.37 12.31 -2.19
C TRP A 296 11.38 13.75 -2.72
N TRP A 297 11.64 14.78 -1.89
CA TRP A 297 11.59 16.18 -2.33
C TRP A 297 12.52 16.47 -3.53
N ALA A 298 13.66 15.78 -3.64
CA ALA A 298 14.54 15.93 -4.81
C ALA A 298 13.85 15.53 -6.14
N ASP A 299 12.91 14.60 -6.06
CA ASP A 299 12.13 14.10 -7.20
C ASP A 299 10.76 14.80 -7.31
N GLY A 300 10.40 15.57 -6.28
CA GLY A 300 9.16 16.33 -6.23
C GLY A 300 7.98 15.50 -5.76
N TYR A 301 6.81 16.15 -5.71
CA TYR A 301 5.53 15.48 -5.45
C TYR A 301 4.53 15.95 -6.51
N LYS A 302 3.88 15.01 -7.16
CA LYS A 302 2.86 15.34 -8.14
C LYS A 302 1.69 14.35 -8.10
N LEU A 303 0.50 14.85 -8.33
CA LEU A 303 -0.68 14.06 -8.61
C LEU A 303 -0.89 14.08 -10.12
N VAL A 304 -1.10 12.90 -10.70
CA VAL A 304 -1.23 12.75 -12.16
C VAL A 304 -2.58 12.12 -12.47
N GLU A 305 -3.42 12.83 -13.22
CA GLU A 305 -4.75 12.32 -13.57
C GLU A 305 -4.64 11.08 -14.47
N VAL A 306 -5.40 10.03 -14.15
CA VAL A 306 -5.47 8.79 -14.93
C VAL A 306 -6.93 8.35 -15.11
N SER A 307 -7.17 7.37 -15.99
CA SER A 307 -8.51 6.86 -16.29
C SER A 307 -8.99 5.77 -15.32
N TYR A 308 -8.09 5.18 -14.55
CA TYR A 308 -8.42 4.21 -13.51
C TYR A 308 -8.45 4.91 -12.14
N LEU A 309 -8.61 4.15 -11.06
CA LEU A 309 -8.83 4.73 -9.74
C LEU A 309 -7.61 5.53 -9.23
N GLY A 310 -6.48 4.87 -9.04
CA GLY A 310 -5.26 5.48 -8.53
C GLY A 310 -4.17 4.45 -8.36
N MET A 311 -2.97 4.93 -8.03
CA MET A 311 -1.79 4.09 -7.81
C MET A 311 -0.69 4.94 -7.19
N GLU A 312 0.09 4.34 -6.31
CA GLU A 312 1.11 5.01 -5.48
C GLU A 312 2.46 5.25 -6.16
N HIS A 313 2.50 5.45 -7.47
CA HIS A 313 3.77 5.68 -8.18
C HIS A 313 4.60 6.76 -7.50
N GLN A 314 5.75 6.41 -6.93
CA GLN A 314 6.62 7.30 -6.14
C GLN A 314 6.85 8.64 -6.86
N SER A 315 6.61 9.76 -6.18
CA SER A 315 6.73 11.13 -6.68
C SER A 315 5.81 11.48 -7.87
N ALA A 316 4.98 10.53 -8.33
CA ALA A 316 4.04 10.70 -9.46
C ALA A 316 2.72 9.97 -9.18
N VAL A 317 2.18 10.20 -8.00
CA VAL A 317 0.97 9.55 -7.48
C VAL A 317 -0.18 9.74 -8.49
N THR A 318 -0.77 8.62 -8.95
CA THR A 318 -1.84 8.72 -9.95
C THR A 318 -3.22 8.81 -9.29
N TYR A 319 -4.10 9.58 -9.95
CA TYR A 319 -5.39 9.96 -9.38
C TYR A 319 -6.48 9.92 -10.45
N GLY A 320 -7.53 9.12 -10.25
CA GLY A 320 -8.62 8.97 -11.20
C GLY A 320 -10.01 9.00 -10.60
N ASN A 321 -10.25 9.84 -9.59
CA ASN A 321 -11.49 9.83 -8.81
C ASN A 321 -12.61 10.69 -9.40
N ALA A 322 -12.64 10.94 -10.71
CA ALA A 322 -13.78 11.60 -11.37
C ALA A 322 -14.25 12.92 -10.72
N TRP A 323 -13.33 13.73 -10.29
CA TRP A 323 -13.38 15.15 -9.83
C TRP A 323 -14.62 15.63 -9.05
N ASN A 324 -15.73 15.78 -9.74
CA ASN A 324 -16.95 16.39 -9.20
C ASN A 324 -17.91 15.34 -8.68
N ASN A 325 -17.49 14.12 -8.58
CA ASN A 325 -18.38 13.04 -8.16
C ASN A 325 -17.79 12.26 -6.99
N TRP A 326 -17.80 12.91 -5.84
CA TRP A 326 -17.42 12.29 -4.58
C TRP A 326 -18.18 11.00 -4.32
N GLY A 327 -19.27 10.80 -5.00
CA GLY A 327 -20.13 9.65 -4.87
C GLY A 327 -20.29 8.87 -6.16
N GLY A 328 -19.38 9.01 -7.11
CA GLY A 328 -19.41 8.25 -8.35
C GLY A 328 -19.53 6.75 -8.14
N PRO A 329 -19.37 5.94 -9.19
CA PRO A 329 -19.52 4.50 -9.03
C PRO A 329 -18.55 3.89 -8.00
N ARG A 330 -17.53 4.62 -7.61
CA ARG A 330 -16.51 4.17 -6.64
C ARG A 330 -16.79 4.79 -5.27
N HIS A 331 -17.78 4.26 -4.56
CA HIS A 331 -18.27 4.81 -3.28
C HIS A 331 -17.18 4.96 -2.22
N TRP A 332 -16.20 4.10 -2.24
CA TRP A 332 -15.15 4.11 -1.22
C TRP A 332 -14.13 5.23 -1.41
N THR A 333 -14.24 5.97 -2.52
CA THR A 333 -13.39 7.14 -2.74
C THR A 333 -14.06 8.44 -2.30
N LYS A 334 -15.24 8.38 -1.70
CA LYS A 334 -15.91 9.58 -1.16
C LYS A 334 -15.04 10.24 -0.10
N ALA A 335 -15.17 11.55 -0.02
CA ALA A 335 -14.51 12.31 1.04
C ALA A 335 -14.81 11.69 2.40
N TYR A 336 -13.75 11.39 3.16
CA TYR A 336 -13.92 10.88 4.52
C TYR A 336 -14.55 12.00 5.36
N TYR A 337 -15.82 11.82 5.70
CA TYR A 337 -16.58 12.76 6.53
C TYR A 337 -16.48 14.24 6.06
N GLY A 338 -16.21 14.45 4.77
CA GLY A 338 -16.09 15.78 4.19
C GLY A 338 -14.76 16.49 4.41
N ILE A 339 -13.77 15.82 4.99
CA ILE A 339 -12.47 16.45 5.32
C ILE A 339 -11.38 16.19 4.30
N VAL A 340 -11.42 15.06 3.59
CA VAL A 340 -10.40 14.72 2.61
C VAL A 340 -10.94 13.72 1.59
N ASP A 341 -10.42 13.80 0.36
CA ASP A 341 -10.62 12.77 -0.66
C ASP A 341 -9.86 11.52 -0.23
N GLY A 342 -10.59 10.41 -0.02
CA GLY A 342 -10.00 9.17 0.46
C GLY A 342 -8.96 8.59 -0.48
N LEU A 343 -9.17 8.70 -1.79
CA LEU A 343 -8.20 8.21 -2.78
C LEU A 343 -6.90 9.05 -2.71
N LEU A 344 -7.02 10.36 -2.76
CA LEU A 344 -5.86 11.25 -2.65
C LEU A 344 -5.08 10.96 -1.36
N PHE A 345 -5.79 10.75 -0.25
CA PHE A 345 -5.15 10.41 1.02
C PHE A 345 -4.41 9.08 0.93
N HIS A 346 -5.12 8.03 0.47
CA HIS A 346 -4.59 6.67 0.41
C HIS A 346 -3.33 6.58 -0.45
N GLU A 347 -3.40 7.11 -1.68
CA GLU A 347 -2.25 7.05 -2.61
C GLU A 347 -1.08 7.90 -2.11
N THR A 348 -1.36 9.02 -1.41
CA THR A 348 -0.29 9.82 -0.80
C THR A 348 0.33 9.09 0.41
N ALA A 349 -0.46 8.31 1.16
CA ALA A 349 0.05 7.52 2.29
C ALA A 349 1.18 6.58 1.88
N HIS A 350 1.09 6.05 0.69
CA HIS A 350 2.09 5.12 0.16
C HIS A 350 3.46 5.77 -0.05
N GLU A 351 3.55 7.09 -0.14
CA GLU A 351 4.86 7.75 -0.20
C GLU A 351 5.70 7.47 1.07
N TRP A 352 5.03 7.13 2.18
CA TRP A 352 5.66 6.65 3.42
C TRP A 352 5.57 5.12 3.53
N TRP A 353 4.38 4.54 3.34
CA TRP A 353 4.12 3.09 3.54
C TRP A 353 4.04 2.40 2.17
N GLY A 354 5.15 1.84 1.74
CA GLY A 354 5.29 1.24 0.41
C GLY A 354 6.50 1.80 -0.32
N ASN A 355 6.58 3.13 -0.45
CA ASN A 355 7.69 3.76 -1.16
C ASN A 355 8.90 4.00 -0.25
N SER A 356 8.68 4.48 0.98
CA SER A 356 9.78 4.74 1.92
C SER A 356 10.06 3.55 2.84
N VAL A 357 9.02 2.97 3.41
CA VAL A 357 9.13 1.73 4.20
C VAL A 357 8.48 0.64 3.34
N THR A 358 9.29 -0.16 2.69
CA THR A 358 8.88 -1.09 1.64
C THR A 358 8.83 -2.52 2.18
N ALA A 359 7.81 -3.28 1.80
CA ALA A 359 7.74 -4.71 2.12
C ALA A 359 8.90 -5.45 1.44
N GLY A 360 9.65 -6.24 2.20
CA GLY A 360 10.80 -7.00 1.67
C GLY A 360 10.41 -8.23 0.85
N ASP A 361 9.11 -8.50 0.71
CA ASP A 361 8.59 -9.62 -0.07
C ASP A 361 7.09 -9.37 -0.28
N PRO A 362 6.52 -9.75 -1.42
CA PRO A 362 5.06 -9.59 -1.63
C PRO A 362 4.20 -10.23 -0.54
N ALA A 363 4.73 -11.20 0.20
CA ALA A 363 4.04 -11.81 1.35
C ALA A 363 3.65 -10.77 2.42
N HIS A 364 4.38 -9.66 2.50
CA HIS A 364 4.22 -8.67 3.58
C HIS A 364 3.55 -7.36 3.12
N MET A 365 2.77 -7.38 2.04
CA MET A 365 2.13 -6.18 1.46
C MET A 365 1.15 -5.47 2.40
N TRP A 366 0.79 -6.07 3.52
CA TRP A 366 0.02 -5.35 4.55
C TRP A 366 0.78 -4.11 5.07
N ILE A 367 2.12 -4.12 4.95
CA ILE A 367 2.96 -2.97 5.33
C ILE A 367 2.66 -1.76 4.41
N HIS A 368 2.36 -2.02 3.14
CA HIS A 368 1.87 -0.97 2.25
C HIS A 368 0.42 -0.65 2.58
N GLU A 369 -0.46 -1.61 2.37
CA GLU A 369 -1.91 -1.38 2.34
C GLU A 369 -2.56 -1.21 3.71
N GLY A 370 -2.19 -2.08 4.64
CA GLY A 370 -2.74 -2.04 6.00
C GLY A 370 -2.32 -0.76 6.74
N MET A 371 -1.05 -0.35 6.55
CA MET A 371 -0.56 0.89 7.16
C MET A 371 -1.16 2.12 6.48
N ALA A 372 -1.37 2.10 5.15
CA ALA A 372 -2.06 3.20 4.46
C ALA A 372 -3.49 3.35 5.00
N VAL A 373 -4.25 2.25 5.08
CA VAL A 373 -5.63 2.28 5.63
C VAL A 373 -5.64 2.67 7.11
N TYR A 374 -4.66 2.21 7.89
CA TYR A 374 -4.58 2.62 9.30
C TYR A 374 -4.29 4.12 9.42
N SER A 375 -3.45 4.66 8.53
CA SER A 375 -3.18 6.11 8.49
C SER A 375 -4.44 6.94 8.17
N GLU A 376 -5.37 6.38 7.36
CA GLU A 376 -6.68 7.01 7.14
C GLU A 376 -7.43 7.19 8.47
N SER A 377 -7.44 6.13 9.29
CA SER A 377 -8.09 6.18 10.60
C SER A 377 -7.43 7.19 11.53
N MET A 378 -6.09 7.24 11.52
CA MET A 378 -5.32 8.21 12.31
C MET A 378 -5.65 9.66 11.90
N PHE A 379 -5.79 9.93 10.60
CA PHE A 379 -6.15 11.25 10.09
C PHE A 379 -7.55 11.64 10.56
N ILE A 380 -8.49 10.71 10.48
CA ILE A 380 -9.87 10.96 10.94
C ILE A 380 -9.87 11.24 12.46
N GLU A 381 -9.08 10.49 13.23
CA GLU A 381 -8.95 10.72 14.67
C GLU A 381 -8.35 12.09 14.96
N ASP A 382 -7.28 12.46 14.25
CA ASP A 382 -6.58 13.75 14.41
C ASP A 382 -7.51 14.93 14.12
N GLN A 383 -8.39 14.80 13.11
CA GLN A 383 -9.26 15.89 12.66
C GLN A 383 -10.63 15.93 13.35
N LEU A 384 -11.19 14.77 13.69
CA LEU A 384 -12.59 14.65 14.12
C LEU A 384 -12.76 13.90 15.45
N GLY A 385 -11.69 13.33 15.97
CA GLY A 385 -11.68 12.66 17.27
C GLY A 385 -11.99 11.17 17.21
N TYR A 386 -11.70 10.52 18.34
CA TYR A 386 -11.69 9.05 18.48
C TYR A 386 -13.03 8.40 18.07
N ASN A 387 -14.18 8.97 18.48
CA ASN A 387 -15.48 8.33 18.21
C ASN A 387 -15.81 8.27 16.72
N VAL A 388 -15.40 9.29 15.94
CA VAL A 388 -15.61 9.30 14.49
C VAL A 388 -14.67 8.29 13.83
N MET A 389 -13.44 8.18 14.33
CA MET A 389 -12.49 7.18 13.87
C MET A 389 -13.02 5.75 14.11
N ILE A 390 -13.64 5.51 15.27
CA ILE A 390 -14.25 4.19 15.57
C ILE A 390 -15.35 3.87 14.55
N ASP A 391 -16.23 4.83 14.24
CA ASP A 391 -17.26 4.62 13.19
C ASP A 391 -16.62 4.23 11.86
N PHE A 392 -15.54 4.90 11.47
CA PHE A 392 -14.79 4.58 10.25
C PHE A 392 -14.23 3.15 10.31
N MET A 393 -13.56 2.79 11.41
CA MET A 393 -12.98 1.45 11.57
C MET A 393 -14.06 0.36 11.53
N LEU A 394 -15.21 0.59 12.17
CA LEU A 394 -16.31 -0.39 12.16
C LEU A 394 -16.84 -0.61 10.73
N ARG A 395 -16.91 0.44 9.91
CA ARG A 395 -17.28 0.29 8.48
C ARG A 395 -16.23 -0.52 7.71
N LYS A 396 -14.95 -0.30 7.96
CA LYS A 396 -13.86 -1.08 7.34
C LYS A 396 -13.95 -2.57 7.75
N ARG A 397 -14.32 -2.84 9.01
CA ARG A 397 -14.44 -4.20 9.56
C ARG A 397 -15.39 -5.08 8.74
N THR A 398 -16.47 -4.51 8.20
CA THR A 398 -17.47 -5.28 7.43
C THR A 398 -16.90 -5.89 6.15
N ASN A 399 -15.76 -5.41 5.68
CA ASN A 399 -15.13 -5.91 4.45
C ASN A 399 -14.05 -6.97 4.70
N ILE A 400 -13.76 -7.29 5.96
CA ILE A 400 -12.74 -8.30 6.31
C ILE A 400 -13.31 -9.69 6.00
N GLN A 401 -12.54 -10.51 5.27
CA GLN A 401 -12.99 -11.80 4.77
C GLN A 401 -12.53 -12.99 5.63
N ASN A 402 -11.38 -12.89 6.27
CA ASN A 402 -10.81 -13.96 7.12
C ASN A 402 -10.64 -15.30 6.36
N LYS A 403 -10.30 -15.23 5.07
CA LYS A 403 -10.12 -16.43 4.24
C LYS A 403 -8.70 -16.98 4.27
N LEU A 404 -7.72 -16.09 4.36
CA LEU A 404 -6.31 -16.42 4.31
C LEU A 404 -5.57 -15.62 5.39
N PRO A 405 -4.42 -16.09 5.86
CA PRO A 405 -3.53 -15.22 6.63
C PRO A 405 -3.18 -13.95 5.86
N ILE A 406 -2.89 -12.88 6.56
CA ILE A 406 -2.48 -11.60 5.96
C ILE A 406 -1.11 -11.76 5.30
N VAL A 407 -0.19 -12.47 5.97
CA VAL A 407 1.15 -12.73 5.45
C VAL A 407 1.10 -13.98 4.58
N GLY A 408 1.53 -13.84 3.33
CA GLY A 408 1.54 -14.90 2.34
C GLY A 408 2.81 -15.76 2.39
N PRO A 409 2.97 -16.66 1.39
CA PRO A 409 4.21 -17.44 1.26
C PRO A 409 5.32 -16.54 0.71
N GLU A 410 6.46 -16.53 1.37
CA GLU A 410 7.65 -15.80 0.93
C GLU A 410 8.34 -16.48 -0.27
N ASN A 411 9.15 -15.70 -0.99
CA ASN A 411 9.92 -16.14 -2.16
C ASN A 411 9.03 -16.55 -3.34
N GLU A 412 7.83 -16.00 -3.39
CA GLU A 412 6.86 -16.20 -4.46
C GLU A 412 6.37 -14.83 -4.92
N ASN A 413 6.29 -14.60 -6.22
CA ASN A 413 5.61 -13.40 -6.70
C ASN A 413 4.10 -13.64 -6.52
N TYR A 414 3.63 -13.46 -5.28
CA TYR A 414 2.25 -13.68 -4.88
C TYR A 414 1.92 -12.81 -3.66
N TRP A 415 0.85 -12.08 -3.79
CA TRP A 415 0.30 -11.24 -2.74
C TRP A 415 -1.07 -11.80 -2.34
N ALA A 416 -1.26 -12.06 -1.04
CA ALA A 416 -2.55 -12.51 -0.49
C ALA A 416 -3.49 -11.30 -0.35
N PHE A 417 -3.95 -10.81 -1.47
CA PHE A 417 -4.76 -9.60 -1.62
C PHE A 417 -6.04 -9.66 -0.77
N GLY A 418 -6.60 -8.53 -0.44
CA GLY A 418 -7.89 -8.40 0.24
C GLY A 418 -7.76 -8.01 1.70
N ASP A 419 -7.47 -8.98 2.56
CA ASP A 419 -7.38 -8.72 4.00
C ASP A 419 -6.12 -7.93 4.41
N SER A 420 -5.12 -7.79 3.52
CA SER A 420 -3.97 -6.92 3.79
C SER A 420 -4.38 -5.47 4.06
N TYR A 421 -5.46 -4.99 3.45
CA TYR A 421 -6.01 -3.63 3.65
C TYR A 421 -6.73 -3.48 5.01
N ASN A 422 -7.97 -3.92 5.04
CA ASN A 422 -8.87 -3.63 6.17
C ASN A 422 -8.51 -4.42 7.42
N LYS A 423 -8.14 -5.71 7.26
CA LYS A 423 -7.72 -6.52 8.41
C LYS A 423 -6.36 -6.03 8.92
N GLY A 424 -5.42 -5.69 8.00
CA GLY A 424 -4.14 -5.11 8.39
C GLY A 424 -4.35 -3.88 9.29
N ALA A 425 -5.19 -2.94 8.86
CA ALA A 425 -5.51 -1.75 9.66
C ALA A 425 -6.16 -2.10 11.00
N TRP A 426 -7.06 -3.07 11.02
CA TRP A 426 -7.72 -3.50 12.26
C TRP A 426 -6.76 -4.19 13.23
N VAL A 427 -5.78 -4.92 12.71
CA VAL A 427 -4.73 -5.53 13.53
C VAL A 427 -3.91 -4.42 14.20
N MET A 428 -3.56 -3.36 13.48
CA MET A 428 -2.86 -2.22 14.05
C MET A 428 -3.68 -1.53 15.14
N HIS A 429 -4.98 -1.34 14.89
CA HIS A 429 -5.89 -0.77 15.88
C HIS A 429 -5.98 -1.66 17.15
N THR A 430 -6.06 -2.96 16.95
CA THR A 430 -6.07 -3.93 18.06
C THR A 430 -4.77 -3.86 18.86
N LEU A 431 -3.62 -3.82 18.17
CA LEU A 431 -2.31 -3.77 18.83
C LEU A 431 -2.16 -2.49 19.67
N ARG A 432 -2.65 -1.34 19.17
CA ARG A 432 -2.72 -0.10 19.96
C ARG A 432 -3.38 -0.33 21.31
N HIS A 433 -4.52 -1.05 21.33
CA HIS A 433 -5.27 -1.31 22.56
C HIS A 433 -4.64 -2.42 23.41
N VAL A 434 -3.89 -3.33 22.80
CA VAL A 434 -3.08 -4.32 23.57
C VAL A 434 -1.97 -3.58 24.32
N ILE A 435 -1.30 -2.63 23.69
CA ILE A 435 -0.23 -1.83 24.29
C ILE A 435 -0.79 -0.89 25.37
N ASP A 436 -1.99 -0.37 25.15
CA ASP A 436 -2.74 0.45 26.13
C ASP A 436 -1.96 1.71 26.56
N ASN A 437 -1.26 2.33 25.62
CA ASN A 437 -0.51 3.58 25.85
C ASN A 437 -0.39 4.34 24.53
N ASP A 438 -1.30 5.28 24.30
CA ASP A 438 -1.37 6.02 23.05
C ASP A 438 -0.07 6.80 22.75
N SER A 439 0.52 7.43 23.77
CA SER A 439 1.76 8.18 23.55
C SER A 439 2.88 7.28 23.05
N LEU A 440 3.02 6.11 23.67
CA LEU A 440 4.00 5.10 23.26
C LEU A 440 3.67 4.56 21.87
N TRP A 441 2.38 4.32 21.59
CA TRP A 441 1.93 3.81 20.29
C TRP A 441 2.32 4.75 19.13
N TRP A 442 2.08 6.06 19.30
CA TRP A 442 2.45 7.03 18.27
C TRP A 442 3.97 7.12 18.09
N ASP A 443 4.73 7.00 19.19
CA ASP A 443 6.19 6.96 19.14
C ASP A 443 6.70 5.69 18.40
N ILE A 444 6.08 4.55 18.65
CA ILE A 444 6.39 3.29 17.96
C ILE A 444 6.22 3.46 16.44
N LEU A 445 5.07 3.97 16.00
CA LEU A 445 4.79 4.12 14.58
C LEU A 445 5.75 5.12 13.93
N ARG A 446 5.97 6.26 14.60
CA ARG A 446 6.87 7.29 14.09
C ARG A 446 8.30 6.77 14.00
N SER A 447 8.79 6.16 15.06
CA SER A 447 10.17 5.66 15.07
C SER A 447 10.36 4.53 14.06
N PHE A 448 9.38 3.65 13.90
CA PHE A 448 9.46 2.60 12.87
C PHE A 448 9.58 3.21 11.47
N ALA A 449 8.76 4.21 11.16
CA ALA A 449 8.79 4.88 9.86
C ALA A 449 10.12 5.60 9.62
N VAL A 450 10.63 6.32 10.62
CA VAL A 450 11.86 7.10 10.51
C VAL A 450 13.10 6.19 10.43
N ASP A 451 13.16 5.17 11.31
CA ASP A 451 14.32 4.27 11.39
C ASP A 451 14.43 3.37 10.15
N ASN A 452 13.31 3.13 9.48
CA ASN A 452 13.25 2.27 8.30
C ASN A 452 12.99 3.05 7.00
N ALA A 453 13.16 4.36 7.02
CA ALA A 453 13.04 5.17 5.80
C ALA A 453 14.02 4.66 4.73
N ARG A 454 13.49 4.39 3.54
CA ARG A 454 14.23 3.86 2.38
C ARG A 454 14.80 2.46 2.62
N LYS A 455 14.06 1.64 3.39
CA LYS A 455 14.48 0.26 3.69
C LYS A 455 13.35 -0.72 3.41
N HIS A 456 13.75 -1.97 3.21
CA HIS A 456 12.84 -3.09 3.07
C HIS A 456 12.67 -3.74 4.44
N VAL A 457 11.43 -4.00 4.82
CA VAL A 457 11.10 -4.60 6.12
C VAL A 457 10.08 -5.72 5.95
N LYS A 458 10.03 -6.61 6.95
CA LYS A 458 9.06 -7.71 7.03
C LYS A 458 8.24 -7.57 8.32
N THR A 459 7.22 -8.38 8.45
CA THR A 459 6.36 -8.41 9.65
C THR A 459 7.19 -8.61 10.93
N GLY A 460 8.21 -9.48 10.88
CA GLY A 460 9.09 -9.73 12.03
C GLY A 460 9.91 -8.51 12.46
N ASP A 461 10.27 -7.63 11.51
CA ASP A 461 10.98 -6.39 11.85
C ASP A 461 10.05 -5.44 12.64
N PHE A 462 8.78 -5.36 12.24
CA PHE A 462 7.80 -4.56 12.97
C PHE A 462 7.53 -5.16 14.34
N GLN A 463 7.39 -6.49 14.44
CA GLN A 463 7.23 -7.18 15.72
C GLN A 463 8.39 -6.85 16.66
N THR A 464 9.63 -7.06 16.20
CA THR A 464 10.85 -6.78 16.98
C THR A 464 10.88 -5.33 17.47
N HIS A 465 10.50 -4.40 16.57
CA HIS A 465 10.47 -2.98 16.93
C HIS A 465 9.46 -2.71 18.05
N VAL A 466 8.24 -3.23 17.95
CA VAL A 466 7.19 -3.04 18.96
C VAL A 466 7.62 -3.67 20.30
N GLU A 467 8.11 -4.90 20.28
CA GLU A 467 8.55 -5.62 21.48
C GLU A 467 9.67 -4.88 22.20
N SER A 468 10.64 -4.33 21.44
CA SER A 468 11.76 -3.57 22.01
C SER A 468 11.33 -2.27 22.69
N ARG A 469 10.20 -1.70 22.29
CA ARG A 469 9.67 -0.44 22.83
C ARG A 469 8.69 -0.64 23.98
N THR A 470 8.04 -1.80 24.04
CA THR A 470 7.01 -2.08 25.03
C THR A 470 7.50 -3.00 26.16
N ASP A 471 8.62 -3.69 25.96
CA ASP A 471 9.11 -4.75 26.84
C ASP A 471 8.07 -5.87 27.02
N GLN A 472 7.25 -6.11 25.99
CA GLN A 472 6.21 -7.14 25.97
C GLN A 472 6.59 -8.23 24.97
N ASP A 473 6.28 -9.48 25.31
CA ASP A 473 6.35 -10.60 24.38
C ASP A 473 5.01 -10.64 23.61
N LEU A 474 5.07 -10.33 22.34
CA LEU A 474 3.89 -10.25 21.46
C LEU A 474 3.85 -11.35 20.38
N GLU A 475 4.74 -12.36 20.46
CA GLU A 475 4.77 -13.47 19.51
C GLU A 475 3.36 -14.05 19.27
N TYR A 476 2.62 -14.32 20.37
CA TYR A 476 1.25 -14.84 20.29
C TYR A 476 0.31 -13.94 19.46
N PHE A 477 0.51 -12.63 19.54
CA PHE A 477 -0.33 -11.65 18.82
C PHE A 477 -0.03 -11.71 17.32
N PHE A 478 1.28 -11.64 16.97
CA PHE A 478 1.69 -11.65 15.57
C PHE A 478 1.33 -12.99 14.92
N ASP A 479 1.57 -14.10 15.59
CA ASP A 479 1.23 -15.43 15.07
C ASP A 479 -0.28 -15.55 14.78
N GLN A 480 -1.13 -15.08 15.70
CA GLN A 480 -2.59 -15.18 15.52
C GLN A 480 -3.10 -14.25 14.40
N TYR A 481 -2.63 -13.01 14.37
CA TYR A 481 -3.25 -12.03 13.47
C TYR A 481 -2.64 -11.98 12.08
N PHE A 482 -1.36 -12.28 11.95
CA PHE A 482 -0.67 -12.20 10.67
C PHE A 482 -0.50 -13.55 9.97
N PHE A 483 -0.30 -14.61 10.75
CA PHE A 483 0.01 -15.94 10.20
C PHE A 483 -1.14 -16.95 10.33
N ASP A 484 -2.22 -16.58 11.04
CA ASP A 484 -3.47 -17.35 11.06
C ASP A 484 -4.59 -16.48 10.48
N HIS A 485 -5.54 -17.12 9.78
CA HIS A 485 -6.64 -16.39 9.17
C HIS A 485 -7.78 -16.07 10.16
N ARG A 486 -7.88 -16.84 11.25
CA ARG A 486 -9.00 -16.76 12.20
C ARG A 486 -8.86 -15.56 13.13
N PRO A 487 -9.89 -14.70 13.25
CA PRO A 487 -9.90 -13.75 14.37
C PRO A 487 -10.17 -14.49 15.66
N PRO A 488 -9.55 -14.10 16.78
CA PRO A 488 -9.83 -14.74 18.07
C PRO A 488 -11.32 -14.65 18.42
N LYS A 489 -11.83 -15.69 19.07
CA LYS A 489 -13.22 -15.72 19.54
C LYS A 489 -13.22 -15.73 21.07
N LEU A 490 -13.87 -14.74 21.68
CA LEU A 490 -14.12 -14.77 23.12
C LEU A 490 -15.42 -15.52 23.36
N GLU A 491 -15.35 -16.68 23.99
CA GLU A 491 -16.54 -17.35 24.51
C GLU A 491 -16.76 -16.90 25.95
N TYR A 492 -18.01 -16.60 26.29
CA TYR A 492 -18.36 -16.21 27.66
C TYR A 492 -19.72 -16.77 28.05
N TYR A 493 -19.95 -16.81 29.38
CA TYR A 493 -21.23 -17.18 29.97
C TYR A 493 -21.37 -16.52 31.33
N GLN A 494 -22.51 -15.91 31.59
CA GLN A 494 -22.80 -15.26 32.88
C GLN A 494 -23.78 -16.10 33.66
N LYS A 495 -23.49 -16.35 34.95
CA LYS A 495 -24.37 -17.11 35.86
C LYS A 495 -24.26 -16.53 37.26
N GLY A 496 -25.38 -15.97 37.76
CA GLY A 496 -25.40 -15.30 39.04
C GLY A 496 -24.41 -14.14 39.10
N ASN A 497 -23.53 -14.20 40.08
CA ASN A 497 -22.48 -13.18 40.26
C ASN A 497 -21.14 -13.56 39.59
N LYS A 498 -21.17 -14.43 38.58
CA LYS A 498 -19.94 -14.90 37.95
C LYS A 498 -20.01 -14.76 36.41
N LEU A 499 -18.92 -14.26 35.83
CA LEU A 499 -18.64 -14.26 34.39
C LEU A 499 -17.58 -15.33 34.14
N PHE A 500 -17.92 -16.31 33.33
CA PHE A 500 -16.99 -17.34 32.83
C PHE A 500 -16.56 -16.92 31.40
N TYR A 501 -15.27 -17.04 31.06
CA TYR A 501 -14.78 -16.62 29.74
C TYR A 501 -13.50 -17.35 29.37
N ARG A 502 -13.24 -17.43 28.07
CA ARG A 502 -11.98 -17.99 27.52
C ARG A 502 -11.78 -17.56 26.08
N TRP A 503 -10.56 -17.63 25.59
CA TRP A 503 -10.29 -17.57 24.16
C TRP A 503 -10.61 -18.93 23.51
N ALA A 504 -11.26 -18.88 22.34
CA ALA A 504 -11.51 -20.01 21.44
C ALA A 504 -11.09 -19.64 20.03
N ASP A 505 -10.89 -20.65 19.18
CA ASP A 505 -10.44 -20.48 17.79
C ASP A 505 -9.09 -19.73 17.68
N VAL A 506 -8.21 -20.00 18.62
CA VAL A 506 -6.90 -19.35 18.73
C VAL A 506 -5.78 -20.37 18.66
N ILE A 507 -4.59 -19.89 18.31
CA ILE A 507 -3.35 -20.69 18.36
C ILE A 507 -3.03 -21.09 19.82
N PRO A 508 -2.20 -22.12 20.02
CA PRO A 508 -1.75 -22.45 21.38
C PRO A 508 -1.11 -21.25 22.07
N ASP A 509 -1.35 -21.13 23.37
CA ASP A 509 -0.76 -20.11 24.25
C ASP A 509 -1.18 -18.65 23.94
N PHE A 510 -2.22 -18.45 23.12
CA PHE A 510 -2.77 -17.12 22.87
C PHE A 510 -3.30 -16.51 24.18
N ARG A 511 -2.88 -15.25 24.46
CA ARG A 511 -3.12 -14.62 25.77
C ARG A 511 -3.40 -13.11 25.69
N MET A 512 -4.00 -12.67 24.59
CA MET A 512 -4.27 -11.24 24.38
C MET A 512 -5.15 -10.67 25.47
N PRO A 513 -4.80 -9.52 26.08
CA PRO A 513 -5.69 -8.84 27.03
C PRO A 513 -6.92 -8.28 26.30
N LEU A 514 -7.99 -8.06 27.07
CA LEU A 514 -9.25 -7.55 26.53
C LEU A 514 -9.88 -6.60 27.54
N ASP A 515 -10.37 -5.47 27.07
CA ASP A 515 -11.09 -4.52 27.91
C ASP A 515 -12.58 -4.84 27.91
N VAL A 516 -13.17 -4.81 29.10
CA VAL A 516 -14.58 -5.10 29.33
C VAL A 516 -15.16 -4.01 30.23
N ASP A 517 -16.37 -3.59 29.91
CA ASP A 517 -17.16 -2.69 30.77
C ASP A 517 -18.13 -3.53 31.59
N ILE A 518 -18.14 -3.34 32.91
CA ILE A 518 -19.05 -4.03 33.80
C ILE A 518 -19.84 -2.96 34.55
N ASN A 519 -21.11 -2.76 34.18
CA ASN A 519 -21.98 -1.72 34.76
C ASN A 519 -21.35 -0.31 34.66
N GLY A 520 -20.66 0.01 33.57
CA GLY A 520 -20.02 1.32 33.38
C GLY A 520 -18.64 1.45 33.99
N ILE A 521 -18.10 0.36 34.57
CA ILE A 521 -16.75 0.33 35.13
C ILE A 521 -15.86 -0.48 34.21
N GLU A 522 -14.85 0.18 33.63
CA GLU A 522 -13.89 -0.47 32.75
C GLU A 522 -12.93 -1.37 33.53
N LYS A 523 -12.65 -2.54 32.99
CA LYS A 523 -11.73 -3.51 33.55
C LYS A 523 -10.99 -4.24 32.46
N ARG A 524 -9.68 -4.42 32.62
CA ARG A 524 -8.86 -5.25 31.72
C ARG A 524 -8.83 -6.68 32.25
N ILE A 525 -9.14 -7.64 31.38
CA ILE A 525 -9.07 -9.08 31.70
C ILE A 525 -8.00 -9.72 30.79
N TYR A 526 -7.52 -10.89 31.21
CA TYR A 526 -6.45 -11.62 30.54
C TYR A 526 -6.91 -13.04 30.22
N PRO A 527 -7.78 -13.20 29.21
CA PRO A 527 -8.30 -14.53 28.88
C PRO A 527 -7.20 -15.45 28.34
N THR A 528 -7.36 -16.74 28.60
CA THR A 528 -6.55 -17.81 28.00
C THR A 528 -7.49 -18.82 27.32
N SER A 529 -6.96 -19.87 26.76
CA SER A 529 -7.78 -20.96 26.16
C SER A 529 -8.52 -21.77 27.24
N SER A 530 -8.11 -21.68 28.51
CA SER A 530 -8.80 -22.33 29.65
C SER A 530 -9.90 -21.42 30.19
N VAL A 531 -10.99 -22.01 30.68
CA VAL A 531 -12.09 -21.25 31.25
C VAL A 531 -11.61 -20.54 32.54
N GLN A 532 -11.85 -19.24 32.57
CA GLN A 532 -11.53 -18.38 33.73
C GLN A 532 -12.83 -17.81 34.29
N THR A 533 -12.78 -17.35 35.54
CA THR A 533 -13.94 -16.80 36.22
C THR A 533 -13.62 -15.43 36.80
N LEU A 534 -14.55 -14.50 36.63
CA LEU A 534 -14.50 -13.17 37.22
C LEU A 534 -15.76 -12.96 38.06
N GLU A 535 -15.59 -12.53 39.34
CA GLU A 535 -16.72 -12.12 40.18
C GLU A 535 -17.25 -10.77 39.64
N ILE A 536 -18.57 -10.70 39.47
CA ILE A 536 -19.27 -9.52 38.96
C ILE A 536 -20.53 -9.30 39.78
N PRO A 537 -21.13 -8.10 39.81
CA PRO A 537 -22.43 -7.93 40.47
C PRO A 537 -23.49 -8.83 39.83
N GLU A 538 -24.42 -9.29 40.61
CA GLU A 538 -25.55 -10.07 40.12
C GLU A 538 -26.34 -9.21 39.09
N PHE A 539 -26.68 -9.79 37.93
CA PHE A 539 -27.35 -9.11 36.84
C PHE A 539 -26.52 -7.98 36.22
N ALA A 540 -25.19 -8.02 36.34
CA ALA A 540 -24.33 -7.03 35.73
C ALA A 540 -24.50 -7.01 34.19
N VAL A 541 -24.48 -5.80 33.61
CA VAL A 541 -24.35 -5.63 32.16
C VAL A 541 -22.86 -5.70 31.86
N VAL A 542 -22.47 -6.65 31.00
CA VAL A 542 -21.07 -6.86 30.58
C VAL A 542 -20.96 -6.54 29.10
N ILE A 543 -20.08 -5.63 28.74
CA ILE A 543 -19.84 -5.21 27.35
C ILE A 543 -18.37 -5.42 27.03
N PHE A 544 -18.10 -6.30 26.08
CA PHE A 544 -16.74 -6.52 25.57
C PHE A 544 -16.47 -5.49 24.47
N LYS A 545 -15.32 -4.83 24.52
CA LYS A 545 -15.04 -3.69 23.63
C LYS A 545 -14.60 -4.11 22.22
N GLU A 546 -15.51 -4.74 21.48
CA GLU A 546 -15.26 -5.20 20.10
C GLU A 546 -14.87 -4.06 19.13
N TRP A 547 -15.13 -2.81 19.51
CA TRP A 547 -14.72 -1.67 18.71
C TRP A 547 -13.24 -1.30 18.90
N GLN A 548 -12.58 -1.90 19.87
CA GLN A 548 -11.14 -1.73 20.12
C GLN A 548 -10.33 -2.94 19.64
N PHE A 549 -10.96 -4.11 19.56
CA PHE A 549 -10.26 -5.37 19.29
C PHE A 549 -10.93 -6.12 18.13
N LEU A 550 -10.12 -6.64 17.22
CA LEU A 550 -10.60 -7.47 16.12
C LEU A 550 -10.87 -8.88 16.60
N ILE A 551 -11.99 -9.06 17.24
CA ILE A 551 -12.39 -10.34 17.86
C ILE A 551 -13.86 -10.64 17.51
N ASN A 552 -14.24 -11.89 17.68
CA ASN A 552 -15.64 -12.30 17.74
C ASN A 552 -16.01 -12.56 19.20
N VAL A 553 -17.22 -12.21 19.63
CA VAL A 553 -17.71 -12.46 20.97
C VAL A 553 -18.93 -13.36 20.88
N LYS A 554 -18.95 -14.44 21.66
CA LYS A 554 -20.04 -15.43 21.60
C LYS A 554 -20.43 -15.89 22.99
N GLU A 555 -21.71 -15.75 23.32
CA GLU A 555 -22.24 -16.36 24.53
C GLU A 555 -22.35 -17.88 24.32
N ASN A 556 -21.81 -18.67 25.25
CA ASN A 556 -21.77 -20.12 25.15
C ASN A 556 -22.14 -20.74 26.50
N SER A 557 -23.44 -20.97 26.73
CA SER A 557 -23.97 -21.54 27.99
C SER A 557 -23.58 -23.01 28.22
N LYS A 558 -22.96 -23.65 27.21
CA LYS A 558 -22.58 -25.07 27.34
C LYS A 558 -21.24 -25.25 28.06
N PHE A 559 -20.41 -24.21 28.19
CA PHE A 559 -19.20 -24.43 28.94
C PHE A 559 -19.43 -24.19 30.43
N THR A 560 -19.20 -25.25 31.16
CA THR A 560 -19.24 -25.23 32.63
C THR A 560 -17.80 -25.29 33.11
N ALA A 561 -17.52 -24.60 34.21
CA ALA A 561 -16.25 -24.81 34.89
C ALA A 561 -16.24 -26.26 35.41
N ASN A 562 -15.35 -27.09 34.92
CA ASN A 562 -15.11 -28.43 35.47
C ASN A 562 -14.47 -28.28 36.87
#